data_44f85405dec2d5b56562cf07838b07a7
#
_entry.id   44f85405dec2d5b56562cf07838b07a7
#
_cell.length_a   1.000
_cell.length_b   1.000
_cell.length_c   1.000
_cell.angle_alpha   90.00
_cell.angle_beta   90.00
_cell.angle_gamma   90.00
#
_symmetry.space_group_name_H-M   'P 1'
#
loop_
_entity.id
_entity.type
_entity.pdbx_description
1 polymer ?
#
loop_
_entity_poly.entity_id
_entity_poly.type
_entity_poly.pdbx_seq_one_letter_code
_entity_poly.pdbx_strand_id
1 'polypeptide(L)'
;MSKFHFQINPASNQLKFQQLIDSVTEAISKNLLQIGDILPSVNQLCKQSSLSRDTVFKAYAELKDRGIIESVPNKGYFVARATTKVFLFLDTFKAYKEVLYGSFLDNLPENITVDLHFHHYNINVFETIIKESIGKYTKYIVMNFDHERVPEIIQRIPSDKLLLIDWNVHVAKNNSTIYQDFGETLYASFERNIELIKKYKRFIYLYPEFTYHPKKSIEYFNAFCTDFHISSQVMTKSKELDIQPGDLYLMVSDRMLARFLDQCDQKKLTPGKEVGVISYNETPMKKYVKDGVTVISTDFELMGRKAAEFVTNSEPINFCIPTKMKVRSSL
;
A
#
# COMPACT_ATOMS: atom_id res chain seq x y z
N MET A 1 35.19 24.69 4.86
CA MET A 1 35.78 23.43 5.33
C MET A 1 35.09 23.01 6.59
N SER A 2 34.37 21.88 6.58
CA SER A 2 33.63 21.43 7.77
C SER A 2 34.61 21.10 8.89
N LYS A 3 34.34 21.63 10.09
CA LYS A 3 35.13 21.35 11.32
C LYS A 3 34.83 19.97 11.91
N PHE A 4 34.17 19.08 11.13
CA PHE A 4 33.76 17.76 11.60
C PHE A 4 34.96 16.81 11.54
N HIS A 5 35.27 16.17 12.68
CA HIS A 5 36.31 15.15 12.79
C HIS A 5 35.64 13.77 12.94
N PHE A 6 35.98 12.87 12.07
CA PHE A 6 35.51 11.48 12.13
C PHE A 6 36.08 10.76 13.36
N GLN A 7 35.20 10.22 14.18
CA GLN A 7 35.60 9.47 15.37
C GLN A 7 35.69 7.99 15.05
N ILE A 8 36.88 7.43 15.12
CA ILE A 8 37.11 5.98 14.98
C ILE A 8 37.68 5.47 16.30
N ASN A 9 36.97 4.51 16.89
CA ASN A 9 37.45 3.84 18.11
C ASN A 9 38.24 2.57 17.74
N PRO A 10 39.59 2.56 17.93
CA PRO A 10 40.40 1.40 17.61
C PRO A 10 40.08 0.16 18.46
N ALA A 11 39.56 0.36 19.66
CA ALA A 11 39.23 -0.71 20.61
C ALA A 11 37.84 -1.32 20.39
N SER A 12 37.06 -0.78 19.45
CA SER A 12 35.72 -1.33 19.15
C SER A 12 35.83 -2.58 18.28
N ASN A 13 34.99 -3.59 18.58
CA ASN A 13 34.81 -4.79 17.76
C ASN A 13 34.07 -4.53 16.45
N GLN A 14 33.52 -3.34 16.25
CA GLN A 14 32.82 -2.95 15.03
C GLN A 14 33.80 -2.71 13.89
N LEU A 15 33.42 -3.14 12.67
CA LEU A 15 34.22 -2.93 11.47
C LEU A 15 34.49 -1.43 11.23
N LYS A 16 35.72 -1.06 10.93
CA LYS A 16 36.13 0.34 10.80
C LYS A 16 35.33 1.13 9.75
N PHE A 17 34.93 0.49 8.64
CA PHE A 17 34.09 1.15 7.64
C PHE A 17 32.69 1.44 8.20
N GLN A 18 32.13 0.56 9.05
CA GLN A 18 30.84 0.78 9.68
C GLN A 18 30.90 1.93 10.69
N GLN A 19 31.97 2.01 11.49
CA GLN A 19 32.15 3.16 12.40
C GLN A 19 32.22 4.49 11.63
N LEU A 20 32.81 4.50 10.44
CA LEU A 20 32.87 5.69 9.59
C LEU A 20 31.45 6.08 9.08
N ILE A 21 30.66 5.10 8.68
CA ILE A 21 29.26 5.32 8.27
C ILE A 21 28.46 5.91 9.44
N ASP A 22 28.54 5.29 10.61
CA ASP A 22 27.81 5.73 11.80
C ASP A 22 28.23 7.14 12.23
N SER A 23 29.52 7.46 12.16
CA SER A 23 30.04 8.79 12.48
C SER A 23 29.48 9.88 11.54
N VAL A 24 29.36 9.62 10.24
CA VAL A 24 28.71 10.54 9.28
C VAL A 24 27.24 10.69 9.58
N THR A 25 26.53 9.57 9.77
CA THR A 25 25.09 9.55 10.00
C THR A 25 24.73 10.27 11.30
N GLU A 26 25.51 10.04 12.37
CA GLU A 26 25.35 10.72 13.65
C GLU A 26 25.62 12.22 13.55
N ALA A 27 26.64 12.63 12.80
CA ALA A 27 26.96 14.04 12.59
C ALA A 27 25.83 14.78 11.85
N ILE A 28 25.19 14.12 10.89
CA ILE A 28 24.02 14.67 10.18
C ILE A 28 22.83 14.76 11.14
N SER A 29 22.56 13.72 11.94
CA SER A 29 21.45 13.71 12.90
C SER A 29 21.59 14.78 14.01
N LYS A 30 22.84 15.11 14.38
CA LYS A 30 23.16 16.17 15.35
C LYS A 30 23.33 17.55 14.71
N ASN A 31 23.02 17.72 13.42
CA ASN A 31 23.20 18.96 12.65
C ASN A 31 24.63 19.50 12.63
N LEU A 32 25.63 18.64 12.85
CA LEU A 32 27.05 18.97 12.74
C LEU A 32 27.52 18.97 11.27
N LEU A 33 26.84 18.17 10.45
CA LEU A 33 26.92 18.18 8.99
C LEU A 33 25.55 18.52 8.42
N GLN A 34 25.52 19.47 7.51
CA GLN A 34 24.30 19.92 6.83
C GLN A 34 24.30 19.50 5.36
N ILE A 35 23.12 19.50 4.74
CA ILE A 35 22.96 19.23 3.31
C ILE A 35 23.85 20.18 2.50
N GLY A 36 24.63 19.62 1.58
CA GLY A 36 25.57 20.36 0.76
C GLY A 36 26.95 20.54 1.38
N ASP A 37 27.18 20.17 2.64
CA ASP A 37 28.49 20.21 3.25
C ASP A 37 29.44 19.25 2.54
N ILE A 38 30.64 19.76 2.22
CA ILE A 38 31.69 18.99 1.54
C ILE A 38 32.40 18.09 2.53
N LEU A 39 32.40 16.79 2.24
CA LEU A 39 33.14 15.79 2.97
C LEU A 39 34.60 15.71 2.49
N PRO A 40 35.55 15.28 3.33
CA PRO A 40 36.94 15.06 2.90
C PRO A 40 37.01 14.09 1.73
N SER A 41 37.92 14.31 0.80
CA SER A 41 38.20 13.30 -0.23
C SER A 41 38.72 12.00 0.41
N VAL A 42 38.60 10.88 -0.30
CA VAL A 42 39.12 9.58 0.19
C VAL A 42 40.56 9.70 0.68
N ASN A 43 41.42 10.39 -0.09
CA ASN A 43 42.82 10.56 0.27
C ASN A 43 43.03 11.45 1.52
N GLN A 44 42.23 12.51 1.67
CA GLN A 44 42.26 13.37 2.86
C GLN A 44 41.80 12.60 4.11
N LEU A 45 40.72 11.83 3.96
CA LEU A 45 40.16 11.06 5.08
C LEU A 45 41.10 9.93 5.52
N CYS A 46 41.78 9.26 4.59
CA CYS A 46 42.83 8.29 4.92
C CYS A 46 43.92 8.90 5.77
N LYS A 47 44.39 10.14 5.42
CA LYS A 47 45.41 10.84 6.20
C LYS A 47 44.91 11.27 7.60
N GLN A 48 43.62 11.64 7.72
CA GLN A 48 43.05 12.12 8.98
C GLN A 48 42.69 10.98 9.96
N SER A 49 42.24 9.85 9.44
CA SER A 49 41.70 8.73 10.23
C SER A 49 42.66 7.54 10.36
N SER A 50 43.78 7.54 9.65
CA SER A 50 44.71 6.40 9.55
C SER A 50 44.04 5.11 9.00
N LEU A 51 42.96 5.26 8.27
CA LEU A 51 42.24 4.15 7.60
C LEU A 51 42.84 3.86 6.23
N SER A 52 42.71 2.59 5.80
CA SER A 52 43.10 2.21 4.43
C SER A 52 42.13 2.85 3.41
N ARG A 53 42.65 3.06 2.19
CA ARG A 53 41.84 3.60 1.09
C ARG A 53 40.60 2.77 0.81
N ASP A 54 40.72 1.44 0.87
CA ASP A 54 39.63 0.51 0.62
C ASP A 54 38.53 0.62 1.70
N THR A 55 38.93 0.80 2.96
CA THR A 55 37.98 1.02 4.07
C THR A 55 37.20 2.29 3.88
N VAL A 56 37.84 3.40 3.53
CA VAL A 56 37.17 4.69 3.29
C VAL A 56 36.30 4.61 2.04
N PHE A 57 36.82 4.00 0.96
CA PHE A 57 36.06 3.85 -0.28
C PHE A 57 34.80 3.01 -0.07
N LYS A 58 34.89 1.89 0.66
CA LYS A 58 33.75 1.04 1.00
C LYS A 58 32.70 1.81 1.83
N ALA A 59 33.11 2.60 2.81
CA ALA A 59 32.19 3.41 3.59
C ALA A 59 31.48 4.48 2.76
N TYR A 60 32.23 5.17 1.88
CA TYR A 60 31.68 6.19 1.01
C TYR A 60 30.75 5.60 -0.08
N ALA A 61 31.08 4.42 -0.61
CA ALA A 61 30.21 3.71 -1.52
C ALA A 61 28.88 3.36 -0.85
N GLU A 62 28.92 2.81 0.37
CA GLU A 62 27.75 2.46 1.14
C GLU A 62 26.90 3.70 1.53
N LEU A 63 27.56 4.79 1.95
CA LEU A 63 26.85 6.05 2.23
C LEU A 63 26.19 6.63 0.97
N LYS A 64 26.83 6.48 -0.18
CA LYS A 64 26.28 6.91 -1.48
C LYS A 64 25.12 6.03 -1.90
N ASP A 65 25.22 4.71 -1.75
CA ASP A 65 24.14 3.77 -2.05
C ASP A 65 22.91 4.00 -1.15
N ARG A 66 23.15 4.42 0.09
CA ARG A 66 22.09 4.85 1.03
C ARG A 66 21.55 6.27 0.73
N GLY A 67 22.11 7.00 -0.23
CA GLY A 67 21.73 8.36 -0.56
C GLY A 67 22.07 9.40 0.52
N ILE A 68 22.98 9.07 1.46
CA ILE A 68 23.41 9.97 2.55
C ILE A 68 24.45 10.98 2.02
N ILE A 69 25.27 10.55 1.09
CA ILE A 69 26.24 11.41 0.41
C ILE A 69 26.11 11.27 -1.09
N GLU A 70 26.55 12.30 -1.80
CA GLU A 70 26.69 12.31 -3.26
C GLU A 70 28.13 12.62 -3.66
N SER A 71 28.50 12.24 -4.89
CA SER A 71 29.78 12.62 -5.48
C SER A 71 29.55 13.27 -6.84
N VAL A 72 30.16 14.44 -7.04
CA VAL A 72 30.18 15.12 -8.33
C VAL A 72 31.61 15.18 -8.82
N PRO A 73 31.88 14.82 -10.09
CA PRO A 73 33.20 14.98 -10.68
C PRO A 73 33.74 16.38 -10.45
N ASN A 74 35.00 16.49 -10.04
CA ASN A 74 35.71 17.73 -9.71
C ASN A 74 35.21 18.54 -8.51
N LYS A 75 34.09 18.15 -7.87
CA LYS A 75 33.58 18.79 -6.64
C LYS A 75 33.77 17.95 -5.38
N GLY A 76 33.96 16.63 -5.53
CA GLY A 76 34.17 15.70 -4.42
C GLY A 76 32.89 15.10 -3.86
N TYR A 77 32.94 14.70 -2.60
CA TYR A 77 31.83 14.14 -1.85
C TYR A 77 31.16 15.22 -1.01
N PHE A 78 29.85 15.20 -0.91
CA PHE A 78 29.09 16.12 -0.08
C PHE A 78 27.86 15.44 0.52
N VAL A 79 27.37 15.97 1.61
CA VAL A 79 26.14 15.49 2.25
C VAL A 79 25.00 15.69 1.25
N ALA A 80 24.41 14.58 0.84
CA ALA A 80 23.28 14.58 -0.09
C ALA A 80 22.07 15.23 0.58
N ARG A 81 21.18 15.79 -0.22
CA ARG A 81 19.82 16.03 0.24
C ARG A 81 19.27 14.67 0.60
N ALA A 82 19.04 14.41 1.90
CA ALA A 82 18.56 13.11 2.34
C ALA A 82 17.32 12.74 1.54
N THR A 83 17.49 11.93 0.52
CA THR A 83 16.37 11.38 -0.22
C THR A 83 15.85 10.23 0.63
N THR A 84 14.75 10.48 1.31
CA THR A 84 14.01 9.39 1.95
C THR A 84 13.55 8.44 0.84
N LYS A 85 14.04 7.21 0.88
CA LYS A 85 13.62 6.17 -0.05
C LYS A 85 12.50 5.37 0.58
N VAL A 86 11.37 5.32 -0.09
CA VAL A 86 10.20 4.56 0.35
C VAL A 86 10.02 3.34 -0.56
N PHE A 87 9.89 2.19 0.08
CA PHE A 87 9.48 0.96 -0.57
C PHE A 87 7.96 0.86 -0.54
N LEU A 88 7.32 0.86 -1.70
CA LEU A 88 5.89 0.65 -1.84
C LEU A 88 5.62 -0.69 -2.53
N PHE A 89 5.01 -1.62 -1.81
CA PHE A 89 4.78 -2.98 -2.26
C PHE A 89 3.29 -3.28 -2.33
N LEU A 90 2.74 -3.32 -3.51
CA LEU A 90 1.32 -3.56 -3.77
C LEU A 90 1.10 -4.99 -4.32
N ASP A 91 -0.14 -5.45 -4.26
CA ASP A 91 -0.52 -6.75 -4.85
C ASP A 91 -0.58 -6.68 -6.38
N THR A 92 -1.37 -5.76 -6.93
CA THR A 92 -1.57 -5.53 -8.38
C THR A 92 -1.86 -4.05 -8.62
N PHE A 93 -1.75 -3.59 -9.87
CA PHE A 93 -2.11 -2.23 -10.23
C PHE A 93 -3.48 -2.19 -10.91
N LYS A 94 -4.54 -1.94 -10.12
CA LYS A 94 -5.91 -1.74 -10.61
C LYS A 94 -6.30 -0.27 -10.49
N ALA A 95 -7.32 0.16 -11.21
CA ALA A 95 -7.73 1.57 -11.28
C ALA A 95 -7.95 2.25 -9.91
N TYR A 96 -8.48 1.55 -8.91
CA TYR A 96 -8.62 2.13 -7.56
C TYR A 96 -7.29 2.25 -6.80
N LYS A 97 -6.27 1.44 -7.15
CA LYS A 97 -4.92 1.55 -6.59
C LYS A 97 -4.11 2.66 -7.25
N GLU A 98 -4.43 3.01 -8.48
CA GLU A 98 -3.93 4.22 -9.12
C GLU A 98 -4.35 5.46 -8.32
N VAL A 99 -5.60 5.51 -7.84
CA VAL A 99 -6.10 6.58 -6.96
C VAL A 99 -5.30 6.63 -5.64
N LEU A 100 -5.06 5.48 -5.01
CA LEU A 100 -4.22 5.38 -3.81
C LEU A 100 -2.82 5.89 -4.08
N TYR A 101 -2.19 5.39 -5.15
CA TYR A 101 -0.81 5.74 -5.51
C TYR A 101 -0.66 7.23 -5.85
N GLY A 102 -1.57 7.78 -6.67
CA GLY A 102 -1.58 9.20 -6.99
C GLY A 102 -1.69 10.06 -5.73
N SER A 103 -2.70 9.77 -4.88
CA SER A 103 -2.86 10.49 -3.60
C SER A 103 -1.67 10.32 -2.66
N PHE A 104 -1.00 9.16 -2.66
CA PHE A 104 0.22 8.95 -1.89
C PHE A 104 1.33 9.87 -2.37
N LEU A 105 1.60 9.91 -3.69
CA LEU A 105 2.65 10.76 -4.26
C LEU A 105 2.38 12.25 -4.07
N ASP A 106 1.14 12.69 -4.29
CA ASP A 106 0.74 14.10 -4.19
C ASP A 106 0.91 14.67 -2.77
N ASN A 107 0.95 13.80 -1.75
CA ASN A 107 1.11 14.18 -0.36
C ASN A 107 2.52 13.93 0.20
N LEU A 108 3.47 13.49 -0.64
CA LEU A 108 4.87 13.35 -0.26
C LEU A 108 5.67 14.62 -0.54
N PRO A 109 6.63 14.99 0.32
CA PRO A 109 7.63 16.02 0.01
C PRO A 109 8.47 15.65 -1.23
N GLU A 110 8.90 16.67 -1.99
CA GLU A 110 9.68 16.50 -3.24
C GLU A 110 11.00 15.72 -3.08
N ASN A 111 11.55 15.67 -1.88
CA ASN A 111 12.82 14.98 -1.59
C ASN A 111 12.64 13.49 -1.27
N ILE A 112 11.46 12.93 -1.48
CA ILE A 112 11.17 11.52 -1.26
C ILE A 112 11.09 10.80 -2.60
N THR A 113 11.78 9.66 -2.69
CA THR A 113 11.69 8.75 -3.84
C THR A 113 10.92 7.50 -3.45
N VAL A 114 10.08 7.01 -4.36
CA VAL A 114 9.25 5.82 -4.14
C VAL A 114 9.61 4.76 -5.16
N ASP A 115 10.05 3.60 -4.67
CA ASP A 115 10.24 2.41 -5.49
C ASP A 115 9.01 1.53 -5.37
N LEU A 116 8.25 1.41 -6.47
CA LEU A 116 7.02 0.66 -6.54
C LEU A 116 7.27 -0.76 -7.04
N HIS A 117 6.80 -1.75 -6.27
CA HIS A 117 6.91 -3.18 -6.57
C HIS A 117 5.55 -3.86 -6.49
N PHE A 118 5.42 -5.04 -7.15
CA PHE A 118 4.20 -5.84 -7.15
C PHE A 118 4.49 -7.30 -6.84
N HIS A 119 3.66 -7.94 -5.99
CA HIS A 119 3.81 -9.35 -5.65
C HIS A 119 2.78 -10.27 -6.34
N HIS A 120 1.72 -9.73 -6.93
CA HIS A 120 0.68 -10.49 -7.65
C HIS A 120 0.11 -11.67 -6.84
N TYR A 121 0.02 -11.55 -5.51
CA TYR A 121 -0.38 -12.61 -4.57
C TYR A 121 0.53 -13.86 -4.63
N ASN A 122 1.73 -13.75 -5.18
CA ASN A 122 2.72 -14.83 -5.24
C ASN A 122 3.64 -14.74 -4.02
N ILE A 123 3.53 -15.74 -3.13
CA ILE A 123 4.29 -15.74 -1.86
C ILE A 123 5.80 -15.80 -2.07
N ASN A 124 6.28 -16.46 -3.11
CA ASN A 124 7.72 -16.56 -3.38
C ASN A 124 8.27 -15.22 -3.91
N VAL A 125 7.52 -14.52 -4.76
CA VAL A 125 7.84 -13.17 -5.20
C VAL A 125 7.83 -12.21 -4.02
N PHE A 126 6.80 -12.31 -3.16
CA PHE A 126 6.68 -11.51 -1.94
C PHE A 126 7.90 -11.66 -1.03
N GLU A 127 8.27 -12.91 -0.73
CA GLU A 127 9.44 -13.19 0.13
C GLU A 127 10.75 -12.71 -0.49
N THR A 128 10.97 -12.98 -1.79
CA THR A 128 12.20 -12.60 -2.48
C THR A 128 12.38 -11.09 -2.47
N ILE A 129 11.36 -10.34 -2.87
CA ILE A 129 11.43 -8.88 -2.95
C ILE A 129 11.60 -8.26 -1.55
N ILE A 130 10.88 -8.74 -0.52
CA ILE A 130 11.08 -8.28 0.87
C ILE A 130 12.52 -8.53 1.30
N LYS A 131 13.04 -9.76 1.12
CA LYS A 131 14.41 -10.12 1.51
C LYS A 131 15.45 -9.21 0.84
N GLU A 132 15.27 -8.92 -0.43
CA GLU A 132 16.18 -8.06 -1.19
C GLU A 132 16.05 -6.56 -0.83
N SER A 133 14.90 -6.15 -0.28
CA SER A 133 14.63 -4.75 0.08
C SER A 133 15.16 -4.35 1.46
N ILE A 134 15.40 -5.31 2.35
CA ILE A 134 15.79 -5.05 3.75
C ILE A 134 17.06 -4.21 3.82
N GLY A 135 16.98 -3.12 4.60
CA GLY A 135 18.09 -2.20 4.82
C GLY A 135 18.31 -1.16 3.71
N LYS A 136 17.59 -1.24 2.59
CA LYS A 136 17.73 -0.30 1.46
C LYS A 136 16.82 0.91 1.53
N TYR A 137 15.76 0.86 2.35
CA TYR A 137 14.72 1.88 2.41
C TYR A 137 14.56 2.46 3.81
N THR A 138 14.12 3.70 3.86
CA THR A 138 13.85 4.43 5.11
C THR A 138 12.50 4.02 5.69
N LYS A 139 11.51 3.80 4.83
CA LYS A 139 10.16 3.35 5.18
C LYS A 139 9.68 2.29 4.18
N TYR A 140 8.85 1.39 4.68
CA TYR A 140 8.24 0.29 3.93
C TYR A 140 6.73 0.37 4.07
N ILE A 141 6.03 0.47 2.95
CA ILE A 141 4.58 0.42 2.87
C ILE A 141 4.23 -0.85 2.12
N VAL A 142 3.59 -1.79 2.81
CA VAL A 142 3.35 -3.13 2.29
C VAL A 142 1.86 -3.43 2.30
N MET A 143 1.30 -3.68 1.12
CA MET A 143 -0.01 -4.28 0.97
C MET A 143 0.16 -5.79 1.12
N ASN A 144 -0.31 -6.33 2.25
CA ASN A 144 -0.19 -7.75 2.53
C ASN A 144 -1.40 -8.54 1.97
N PHE A 145 -1.41 -9.84 2.17
CA PHE A 145 -2.52 -10.72 1.78
C PHE A 145 -2.58 -11.95 2.69
N ASP A 146 -3.70 -12.65 2.65
CA ASP A 146 -3.96 -13.82 3.49
C ASP A 146 -3.14 -15.03 3.00
N HIS A 147 -2.03 -15.31 3.71
CA HIS A 147 -1.16 -16.47 3.50
C HIS A 147 -0.35 -16.74 4.76
N GLU A 148 -0.24 -18.01 5.17
CA GLU A 148 0.41 -18.45 6.41
C GLU A 148 1.85 -17.95 6.60
N ARG A 149 2.62 -17.78 5.51
CA ARG A 149 4.02 -17.32 5.54
C ARG A 149 4.18 -15.80 5.60
N VAL A 150 3.14 -15.03 5.31
CA VAL A 150 3.22 -13.56 5.25
C VAL A 150 3.67 -12.95 6.58
N PRO A 151 3.13 -13.35 7.75
CA PRO A 151 3.56 -12.80 9.04
C PRO A 151 5.06 -12.96 9.31
N GLU A 152 5.63 -14.15 9.05
CA GLU A 152 7.07 -14.41 9.26
C GLU A 152 7.96 -13.56 8.35
N ILE A 153 7.56 -13.40 7.08
CA ILE A 153 8.32 -12.61 6.10
C ILE A 153 8.33 -11.13 6.49
N ILE A 154 7.17 -10.58 6.87
CA ILE A 154 7.01 -9.16 7.22
C ILE A 154 7.78 -8.81 8.51
N GLN A 155 7.87 -9.71 9.49
CA GLN A 155 8.62 -9.52 10.73
C GLN A 155 10.11 -9.25 10.52
N ARG A 156 10.65 -9.53 9.34
CA ARG A 156 12.04 -9.22 8.97
C ARG A 156 12.27 -7.71 8.76
N ILE A 157 11.21 -6.93 8.60
CA ILE A 157 11.27 -5.47 8.48
C ILE A 157 11.12 -4.85 9.88
N PRO A 158 11.98 -3.90 10.29
CA PRO A 158 11.82 -3.19 11.55
C PRO A 158 10.44 -2.53 11.67
N SER A 159 9.75 -2.75 12.79
CA SER A 159 8.36 -2.32 13.00
C SER A 159 8.15 -0.80 12.95
N ASP A 160 9.17 -0.02 13.35
CA ASP A 160 9.18 1.45 13.28
C ASP A 160 9.26 1.99 11.84
N LYS A 161 9.68 1.14 10.91
CA LYS A 161 9.78 1.46 9.48
C LYS A 161 8.66 0.89 8.64
N LEU A 162 7.80 0.04 9.20
CA LEU A 162 6.79 -0.73 8.46
C LEU A 162 5.39 -0.16 8.66
N LEU A 163 4.71 0.10 7.55
CA LEU A 163 3.27 0.31 7.47
C LEU A 163 2.63 -0.80 6.65
N LEU A 164 1.66 -1.49 7.24
CA LEU A 164 0.79 -2.42 6.54
C LEU A 164 -0.46 -1.69 6.05
N ILE A 165 -0.83 -1.90 4.80
CA ILE A 165 -2.02 -1.29 4.21
C ILE A 165 -2.97 -2.34 3.64
N ASP A 166 -4.25 -1.98 3.54
CA ASP A 166 -5.36 -2.71 2.93
C ASP A 166 -5.92 -3.85 3.80
N TRP A 167 -5.14 -4.87 4.14
CA TRP A 167 -5.58 -6.00 4.94
C TRP A 167 -5.20 -5.83 6.42
N ASN A 168 -6.11 -6.21 7.31
CA ASN A 168 -5.83 -6.26 8.74
C ASN A 168 -5.27 -7.64 9.12
N VAL A 169 -4.03 -7.89 8.73
CA VAL A 169 -3.28 -9.07 9.17
C VAL A 169 -2.42 -8.67 10.37
N HIS A 170 -2.73 -9.20 11.53
CA HIS A 170 -1.98 -8.94 12.77
C HIS A 170 -0.63 -9.65 12.72
N VAL A 171 0.41 -8.93 12.30
CA VAL A 171 1.78 -9.45 12.26
C VAL A 171 2.51 -9.26 13.58
N ALA A 172 2.33 -8.13 14.24
CA ALA A 172 2.81 -7.85 15.60
C ALA A 172 2.01 -6.70 16.21
N LYS A 173 1.95 -6.64 17.55
CA LYS A 173 1.16 -5.64 18.31
C LYS A 173 1.58 -4.19 18.08
N ASN A 174 2.76 -3.92 17.53
CA ASN A 174 3.35 -2.58 17.40
C ASN A 174 3.52 -2.13 15.95
N ASN A 175 2.96 -2.81 14.96
CA ASN A 175 3.06 -2.37 13.57
C ASN A 175 2.05 -1.26 13.26
N SER A 176 2.49 -0.27 12.50
CA SER A 176 1.57 0.69 11.89
C SER A 176 0.69 0.00 10.86
N THR A 177 -0.62 0.28 10.90
CA THR A 177 -1.61 -0.32 9.99
C THR A 177 -2.61 0.71 9.52
N ILE A 178 -2.94 0.69 8.24
CA ILE A 178 -4.08 1.40 7.63
C ILE A 178 -4.87 0.36 6.85
N TYR A 179 -6.05 0.03 7.31
CA TYR A 179 -6.79 -1.09 6.75
C TYR A 179 -8.24 -0.73 6.45
N GLN A 180 -8.84 -1.48 5.55
CA GLN A 180 -10.27 -1.43 5.28
C GLN A 180 -11.00 -2.54 6.04
N ASP A 181 -12.24 -2.24 6.45
CA ASP A 181 -13.12 -3.24 7.05
C ASP A 181 -14.03 -3.86 5.99
N PHE A 182 -13.90 -5.17 5.85
CA PHE A 182 -14.69 -5.98 4.92
C PHE A 182 -15.94 -6.61 5.57
N GLY A 183 -16.28 -6.22 6.78
CA GLY A 183 -17.36 -6.81 7.58
C GLY A 183 -18.37 -5.81 8.06
N GLU A 184 -18.16 -5.24 9.25
CA GLU A 184 -19.13 -4.40 9.94
C GLU A 184 -19.54 -3.16 9.14
N THR A 185 -18.58 -2.46 8.52
CA THR A 185 -18.90 -1.27 7.72
C THR A 185 -19.57 -1.64 6.39
N LEU A 186 -19.34 -2.83 5.85
CA LEU A 186 -20.07 -3.38 4.71
C LEU A 186 -21.53 -3.64 5.10
N TYR A 187 -21.76 -4.34 6.20
CA TYR A 187 -23.10 -4.60 6.75
C TYR A 187 -23.87 -3.29 6.99
N ALA A 188 -23.26 -2.35 7.70
CA ALA A 188 -23.84 -1.03 7.96
C ALA A 188 -24.14 -0.24 6.67
N SER A 189 -23.35 -0.45 5.60
CA SER A 189 -23.63 0.17 4.31
C SER A 189 -24.87 -0.42 3.63
N PHE A 190 -25.10 -1.72 3.75
CA PHE A 190 -26.33 -2.34 3.28
C PHE A 190 -27.53 -1.90 4.10
N GLU A 191 -27.42 -1.91 5.43
CA GLU A 191 -28.49 -1.52 6.36
C GLU A 191 -29.00 -0.10 6.08
N ARG A 192 -28.08 0.86 5.91
CA ARG A 192 -28.45 2.26 5.58
C ARG A 192 -29.17 2.41 4.25
N ASN A 193 -29.05 1.45 3.35
CA ASN A 193 -29.63 1.47 2.02
C ASN A 193 -30.66 0.32 1.80
N ILE A 194 -31.21 -0.21 2.90
CA ILE A 194 -32.07 -1.38 2.88
C ILE A 194 -33.30 -1.20 1.97
N GLU A 195 -33.91 -0.02 1.95
CA GLU A 195 -35.10 0.27 1.13
C GLU A 195 -34.79 0.19 -0.37
N LEU A 196 -33.57 0.52 -0.78
CA LEU A 196 -33.13 0.37 -2.17
C LEU A 196 -32.87 -1.10 -2.52
N ILE A 197 -32.31 -1.86 -1.58
CA ILE A 197 -32.02 -3.29 -1.76
C ILE A 197 -33.30 -4.11 -1.82
N LYS A 198 -34.28 -3.82 -0.96
CA LYS A 198 -35.58 -4.52 -0.90
C LYS A 198 -36.47 -4.32 -2.13
N LYS A 199 -36.16 -3.41 -3.04
CA LYS A 199 -36.87 -3.30 -4.33
C LYS A 199 -36.68 -4.54 -5.20
N TYR A 200 -35.59 -5.29 -4.98
CA TYR A 200 -35.22 -6.45 -5.77
C TYR A 200 -35.69 -7.75 -5.13
N LYS A 201 -35.96 -8.76 -5.96
CA LYS A 201 -36.44 -10.07 -5.53
C LYS A 201 -35.38 -10.91 -4.83
N ARG A 202 -34.16 -10.82 -5.34
CA ARG A 202 -32.99 -11.56 -4.82
C ARG A 202 -31.76 -10.67 -4.80
N PHE A 203 -30.88 -10.88 -3.82
CA PHE A 203 -29.58 -10.24 -3.75
C PHE A 203 -28.50 -11.28 -3.99
N ILE A 204 -27.79 -11.18 -5.12
CA ILE A 204 -26.79 -12.15 -5.59
C ILE A 204 -25.40 -11.58 -5.44
N TYR A 205 -24.54 -12.25 -4.69
CA TYR A 205 -23.14 -11.88 -4.52
C TYR A 205 -22.28 -12.69 -5.50
N LEU A 206 -21.78 -12.03 -6.55
CA LEU A 206 -20.81 -12.61 -7.49
C LEU A 206 -19.41 -12.56 -6.88
N TYR A 207 -18.99 -13.68 -6.34
CA TYR A 207 -17.70 -13.88 -5.68
C TYR A 207 -16.87 -14.93 -6.43
N PRO A 208 -16.19 -14.56 -7.55
CA PRO A 208 -15.51 -15.52 -8.40
C PRO A 208 -14.39 -16.27 -7.68
N GLU A 209 -14.14 -17.54 -8.03
CA GLU A 209 -13.07 -18.37 -7.46
C GLU A 209 -11.68 -17.78 -7.61
N PHE A 210 -11.46 -16.95 -8.63
CA PHE A 210 -10.17 -16.29 -8.89
C PHE A 210 -9.96 -15.00 -8.06
N THR A 211 -10.90 -14.62 -7.21
CA THR A 211 -10.78 -13.40 -6.41
C THR A 211 -9.95 -13.61 -5.15
N TYR A 212 -9.17 -12.61 -4.79
CA TYR A 212 -8.50 -12.51 -3.48
C TYR A 212 -9.28 -11.60 -2.51
N HIS A 213 -10.51 -11.23 -2.85
CA HIS A 213 -11.35 -10.43 -1.95
C HIS A 213 -11.62 -11.20 -0.65
N PRO A 214 -11.56 -10.56 0.56
CA PRO A 214 -11.71 -11.26 1.82
C PRO A 214 -13.04 -11.99 1.98
N LYS A 215 -13.00 -13.27 2.38
CA LYS A 215 -14.19 -14.09 2.63
C LYS A 215 -15.09 -13.53 3.73
N LYS A 216 -14.55 -12.74 4.64
CA LYS A 216 -15.30 -12.01 5.68
C LYS A 216 -16.48 -11.24 5.08
N SER A 217 -16.34 -10.69 3.88
CA SER A 217 -17.44 -10.00 3.17
C SER A 217 -18.63 -10.91 2.85
N ILE A 218 -18.41 -12.21 2.62
CA ILE A 218 -19.49 -13.20 2.40
C ILE A 218 -20.25 -13.45 3.70
N GLU A 219 -19.53 -13.55 4.82
CA GLU A 219 -20.13 -13.78 6.15
C GLU A 219 -21.10 -12.66 6.50
N TYR A 220 -20.66 -11.42 6.36
CA TYR A 220 -21.49 -10.24 6.65
C TYR A 220 -22.61 -10.01 5.62
N PHE A 221 -22.38 -10.35 4.36
CA PHE A 221 -23.44 -10.37 3.35
C PHE A 221 -24.54 -11.36 3.71
N ASN A 222 -24.18 -12.59 4.10
CA ASN A 222 -25.14 -13.61 4.50
C ASN A 222 -25.87 -13.23 5.80
N ALA A 223 -25.16 -12.69 6.80
CA ALA A 223 -25.77 -12.19 8.02
C ALA A 223 -26.82 -11.11 7.73
N PHE A 224 -26.44 -10.09 6.92
CA PHE A 224 -27.38 -9.04 6.52
C PHE A 224 -28.62 -9.60 5.81
N CYS A 225 -28.45 -10.50 4.84
CA CYS A 225 -29.59 -11.07 4.12
C CYS A 225 -30.49 -11.91 5.03
N THR A 226 -29.93 -12.60 6.01
CA THR A 226 -30.68 -13.37 7.01
C THR A 226 -31.46 -12.44 7.92
N ASP A 227 -30.83 -11.43 8.50
CA ASP A 227 -31.44 -10.50 9.46
C ASP A 227 -32.60 -9.72 8.85
N PHE A 228 -32.48 -9.35 7.57
CA PHE A 228 -33.55 -8.60 6.86
C PHE A 228 -34.44 -9.44 5.97
N HIS A 229 -34.36 -10.78 6.06
CA HIS A 229 -35.21 -11.75 5.33
C HIS A 229 -35.14 -11.55 3.80
N ILE A 230 -33.91 -11.28 3.25
CA ILE A 230 -33.68 -11.09 1.82
C ILE A 230 -33.29 -12.43 1.19
N SER A 231 -34.01 -12.83 0.13
CA SER A 231 -33.58 -13.98 -0.67
C SER A 231 -32.21 -13.71 -1.29
N SER A 232 -31.23 -14.55 -1.02
CA SER A 232 -29.85 -14.29 -1.42
C SER A 232 -29.13 -15.53 -1.94
N GLN A 233 -28.08 -15.30 -2.70
CA GLN A 233 -27.19 -16.34 -3.23
C GLN A 233 -25.77 -15.82 -3.36
N VAL A 234 -24.76 -16.63 -2.96
CA VAL A 234 -23.34 -16.41 -3.31
C VAL A 234 -23.02 -17.27 -4.51
N MET A 235 -22.61 -16.65 -5.61
CA MET A 235 -22.23 -17.31 -6.85
C MET A 235 -20.74 -17.23 -7.07
N THR A 236 -20.03 -18.37 -7.11
CA THR A 236 -18.58 -18.46 -7.29
C THR A 236 -18.19 -18.70 -8.74
N LYS A 237 -19.00 -19.45 -9.48
CA LYS A 237 -18.74 -19.81 -10.86
C LYS A 237 -19.10 -18.68 -11.83
N SER A 238 -18.15 -17.86 -12.15
CA SER A 238 -18.33 -16.68 -13.00
C SER A 238 -18.84 -16.97 -14.43
N LYS A 239 -18.62 -18.18 -14.93
CA LYS A 239 -19.11 -18.62 -16.26
C LYS A 239 -20.61 -18.87 -16.30
N GLU A 240 -21.21 -19.17 -15.17
CA GLU A 240 -22.64 -19.45 -15.01
C GLU A 240 -23.49 -18.19 -14.78
N LEU A 241 -22.88 -17.00 -14.86
CA LEU A 241 -23.63 -15.76 -14.73
C LEU A 241 -24.67 -15.64 -15.83
N ASP A 242 -25.94 -15.69 -15.41
CA ASP A 242 -27.11 -15.42 -16.24
C ASP A 242 -28.01 -14.43 -15.49
N ILE A 243 -28.00 -13.17 -15.89
CA ILE A 243 -28.73 -12.11 -15.19
C ILE A 243 -30.22 -12.21 -15.41
N GLN A 244 -30.99 -11.99 -14.35
CA GLN A 244 -32.45 -12.07 -14.36
C GLN A 244 -33.10 -10.74 -13.97
N PRO A 245 -34.20 -10.36 -14.60
CA PRO A 245 -34.96 -9.18 -14.17
C PRO A 245 -35.46 -9.31 -12.73
N GLY A 246 -35.34 -8.24 -11.99
CA GLY A 246 -35.72 -8.16 -10.57
C GLY A 246 -34.65 -8.60 -9.59
N ASP A 247 -33.45 -9.00 -10.05
CA ASP A 247 -32.33 -9.34 -9.17
C ASP A 247 -31.38 -8.16 -8.97
N LEU A 248 -30.76 -8.11 -7.81
CA LEU A 248 -29.65 -7.21 -7.46
C LEU A 248 -28.36 -8.00 -7.40
N TYR A 249 -27.31 -7.48 -8.03
CA TYR A 249 -26.00 -8.12 -8.08
C TYR A 249 -24.92 -7.29 -7.37
N LEU A 250 -24.22 -7.91 -6.41
CA LEU A 250 -22.99 -7.37 -5.82
C LEU A 250 -21.77 -8.00 -6.49
N MET A 251 -20.80 -7.21 -6.92
CA MET A 251 -19.63 -7.69 -7.68
C MET A 251 -18.32 -7.14 -7.13
N VAL A 252 -17.33 -8.03 -6.94
CA VAL A 252 -15.97 -7.67 -6.47
C VAL A 252 -14.96 -7.48 -7.59
N SER A 253 -15.38 -7.58 -8.84
CA SER A 253 -14.48 -7.57 -9.99
C SER A 253 -15.04 -6.75 -11.15
N ASP A 254 -14.25 -5.82 -11.69
CA ASP A 254 -14.62 -5.04 -12.87
C ASP A 254 -14.82 -5.93 -14.12
N ARG A 255 -14.13 -7.08 -14.19
CA ARG A 255 -14.38 -8.08 -15.23
C ARG A 255 -15.80 -8.66 -15.17
N MET A 256 -16.31 -8.86 -13.95
CA MET A 256 -17.68 -9.33 -13.77
C MET A 256 -18.69 -8.22 -14.05
N LEU A 257 -18.38 -6.98 -13.69
CA LEU A 257 -19.19 -5.82 -14.04
C LEU A 257 -19.33 -5.68 -15.55
N ALA A 258 -18.24 -5.82 -16.30
CA ALA A 258 -18.28 -5.77 -17.78
C ALA A 258 -19.21 -6.87 -18.35
N ARG A 259 -19.06 -8.12 -17.89
CA ARG A 259 -19.95 -9.23 -18.33
C ARG A 259 -21.42 -9.01 -17.97
N PHE A 260 -21.67 -8.40 -16.82
CA PHE A 260 -23.02 -8.03 -16.41
C PHE A 260 -23.62 -6.99 -17.37
N LEU A 261 -22.85 -5.95 -17.68
CA LEU A 261 -23.29 -4.90 -18.60
C LEU A 261 -23.51 -5.42 -20.03
N ASP A 262 -22.63 -6.32 -20.52
CA ASP A 262 -22.81 -7.00 -21.79
C ASP A 262 -24.15 -7.78 -21.84
N GLN A 263 -24.49 -8.50 -20.76
CA GLN A 263 -25.76 -9.20 -20.67
C GLN A 263 -26.96 -8.26 -20.53
N CYS A 264 -26.78 -7.12 -19.84
CA CYS A 264 -27.82 -6.08 -19.80
C CYS A 264 -28.18 -5.61 -21.22
N ASP A 265 -27.16 -5.32 -22.04
CA ASP A 265 -27.37 -4.87 -23.41
C ASP A 265 -28.01 -5.96 -24.29
N GLN A 266 -27.54 -7.21 -24.18
CA GLN A 266 -28.13 -8.36 -24.92
C GLN A 266 -29.59 -8.62 -24.55
N LYS A 267 -29.92 -8.54 -23.27
CA LYS A 267 -31.26 -8.81 -22.74
C LYS A 267 -32.16 -7.56 -22.68
N LYS A 268 -31.65 -6.39 -23.08
CA LYS A 268 -32.34 -5.09 -23.01
C LYS A 268 -32.80 -4.74 -21.59
N LEU A 269 -31.95 -5.05 -20.58
CA LEU A 269 -32.19 -4.71 -19.18
C LEU A 269 -31.42 -3.44 -18.83
N THR A 270 -32.06 -2.52 -18.10
CA THR A 270 -31.47 -1.26 -17.67
C THR A 270 -31.09 -1.39 -16.19
N PRO A 271 -29.80 -1.22 -15.82
CA PRO A 271 -29.41 -1.17 -14.42
C PRO A 271 -30.14 -0.07 -13.66
N GLY A 272 -30.60 -0.40 -12.47
CA GLY A 272 -31.41 0.51 -11.62
C GLY A 272 -32.91 0.52 -11.92
N LYS A 273 -33.36 -0.15 -13.02
CA LYS A 273 -34.77 -0.32 -13.38
C LYS A 273 -35.20 -1.80 -13.32
N GLU A 274 -34.83 -2.57 -14.34
CA GLU A 274 -35.20 -3.98 -14.38
C GLU A 274 -34.24 -4.88 -13.58
N VAL A 275 -33.00 -4.46 -13.37
CA VAL A 275 -31.96 -5.20 -12.64
C VAL A 275 -31.08 -4.24 -11.86
N GLY A 276 -30.62 -4.63 -10.67
CA GLY A 276 -29.72 -3.80 -9.87
C GLY A 276 -28.28 -4.27 -9.91
N VAL A 277 -27.32 -3.33 -9.77
CA VAL A 277 -25.91 -3.66 -9.60
C VAL A 277 -25.21 -2.73 -8.59
N ILE A 278 -24.44 -3.37 -7.71
CA ILE A 278 -23.47 -2.74 -6.81
C ILE A 278 -22.09 -3.31 -7.15
N SER A 279 -21.13 -2.45 -7.41
CA SER A 279 -19.74 -2.86 -7.71
C SER A 279 -18.80 -2.51 -6.57
N TYR A 280 -17.93 -3.44 -6.19
CA TYR A 280 -16.91 -3.19 -5.19
C TYR A 280 -15.79 -2.31 -5.75
N ASN A 281 -15.26 -1.43 -4.91
CA ASN A 281 -14.24 -0.43 -5.19
C ASN A 281 -14.66 0.64 -6.22
N GLU A 282 -14.52 1.89 -5.81
CA GLU A 282 -14.72 3.04 -6.68
C GLU A 282 -13.59 3.13 -7.72
N THR A 283 -13.96 3.43 -8.94
CA THR A 283 -13.02 3.80 -10.01
C THR A 283 -13.54 5.02 -10.76
N PRO A 284 -12.67 5.87 -11.35
CA PRO A 284 -13.11 7.09 -12.02
C PRO A 284 -14.16 6.89 -13.10
N MET A 285 -14.15 5.72 -13.77
CA MET A 285 -15.08 5.43 -14.87
C MET A 285 -16.48 5.03 -14.41
N LYS A 286 -16.62 4.42 -13.21
CA LYS A 286 -17.93 3.88 -12.77
C LYS A 286 -19.04 4.91 -12.62
N LYS A 287 -18.69 6.18 -12.40
CA LYS A 287 -19.67 7.28 -12.34
C LYS A 287 -20.26 7.65 -13.70
N TYR A 288 -19.62 7.26 -14.80
CA TYR A 288 -20.05 7.61 -16.16
C TYR A 288 -20.69 6.40 -16.91
N VAL A 289 -20.49 5.19 -16.42
CA VAL A 289 -21.03 3.98 -17.06
C VAL A 289 -22.51 3.85 -16.73
N LYS A 290 -23.37 3.76 -17.77
CA LYS A 290 -24.84 3.58 -17.63
C LYS A 290 -25.47 4.57 -16.60
N ASP A 291 -25.14 5.85 -16.72
CA ASP A 291 -25.56 6.93 -15.82
C ASP A 291 -25.09 6.79 -14.37
N GLY A 292 -24.11 5.95 -14.12
CA GLY A 292 -23.45 5.76 -12.85
C GLY A 292 -23.75 4.42 -12.17
N VAL A 293 -22.67 3.68 -11.91
CA VAL A 293 -22.72 2.42 -11.16
C VAL A 293 -22.60 2.72 -9.66
N THR A 294 -23.56 2.24 -8.87
CA THR A 294 -23.50 2.23 -7.40
C THR A 294 -22.30 1.42 -6.95
N VAL A 295 -21.52 1.96 -6.04
CA VAL A 295 -20.30 1.30 -5.55
C VAL A 295 -20.31 1.15 -4.03
N ILE A 296 -19.68 0.09 -3.56
CA ILE A 296 -19.19 -0.04 -2.19
C ILE A 296 -17.67 0.08 -2.24
N SER A 297 -17.13 1.06 -1.53
CA SER A 297 -15.70 1.36 -1.60
C SER A 297 -15.14 1.91 -0.32
N THR A 298 -13.89 1.58 -0.07
CA THR A 298 -13.00 2.31 0.82
C THR A 298 -12.53 3.61 0.15
N ASP A 299 -12.19 4.60 0.95
CA ASP A 299 -11.58 5.84 0.49
C ASP A 299 -10.07 5.63 0.25
N PHE A 300 -9.72 5.31 -1.00
CA PHE A 300 -8.32 5.07 -1.39
C PHE A 300 -7.48 6.36 -1.45
N GLU A 301 -8.10 7.54 -1.64
CA GLU A 301 -7.40 8.81 -1.51
C GLU A 301 -6.97 9.04 -0.06
N LEU A 302 -7.87 8.80 0.90
CA LEU A 302 -7.55 8.88 2.32
C LEU A 302 -6.47 7.87 2.71
N MET A 303 -6.51 6.65 2.15
CA MET A 303 -5.47 5.64 2.37
C MET A 303 -4.10 6.14 1.90
N GLY A 304 -4.03 6.73 0.71
CA GLY A 304 -2.81 7.33 0.16
C GLY A 304 -2.27 8.47 1.03
N ARG A 305 -3.12 9.41 1.43
CA ARG A 305 -2.73 10.51 2.35
C ARG A 305 -2.19 9.99 3.67
N LYS A 306 -2.88 9.04 4.30
CA LYS A 306 -2.44 8.43 5.57
C LYS A 306 -1.13 7.65 5.43
N ALA A 307 -0.91 7.01 4.29
CA ALA A 307 0.36 6.36 4.00
C ALA A 307 1.50 7.39 3.84
N ALA A 308 1.25 8.56 3.24
CA ALA A 308 2.22 9.65 3.16
C ALA A 308 2.51 10.27 4.54
N GLU A 309 1.49 10.43 5.41
CA GLU A 309 1.69 10.86 6.79
C GLU A 309 2.64 9.92 7.55
N PHE A 310 2.53 8.60 7.38
CA PHE A 310 3.46 7.64 8.00
C PHE A 310 4.91 7.84 7.56
N VAL A 311 5.13 8.24 6.31
CA VAL A 311 6.49 8.48 5.80
C VAL A 311 7.13 9.70 6.44
N THR A 312 6.33 10.73 6.72
CA THR A 312 6.80 12.03 7.26
C THR A 312 6.79 12.11 8.78
N ASN A 313 5.95 11.29 9.44
CA ASN A 313 5.79 11.28 10.88
C ASN A 313 6.51 10.08 11.51
N SER A 314 6.91 10.22 12.77
CA SER A 314 7.56 9.15 13.53
C SER A 314 6.57 8.34 14.37
N GLU A 315 5.31 8.75 14.45
CA GLU A 315 4.30 8.11 15.29
C GLU A 315 3.65 6.89 14.61
N PRO A 316 3.40 5.82 15.36
CA PRO A 316 2.66 4.68 14.85
C PRO A 316 1.23 5.06 14.44
N ILE A 317 0.76 4.51 13.32
CA ILE A 317 -0.61 4.72 12.82
C ILE A 317 -1.37 3.40 12.94
N ASN A 318 -2.56 3.45 13.54
CA ASN A 318 -3.53 2.34 13.46
C ASN A 318 -4.88 2.92 13.08
N PHE A 319 -5.25 2.78 11.82
CA PHE A 319 -6.40 3.46 11.26
C PHE A 319 -7.25 2.55 10.37
N CYS A 320 -8.53 2.39 10.75
CA CYS A 320 -9.51 1.70 9.93
C CYS A 320 -10.23 2.70 9.02
N ILE A 321 -10.18 2.49 7.71
CA ILE A 321 -10.94 3.28 6.74
C ILE A 321 -12.27 2.57 6.49
N PRO A 322 -13.41 3.19 6.85
CA PRO A 322 -14.70 2.55 6.68
C PRO A 322 -15.08 2.40 5.21
N THR A 323 -15.64 1.25 4.89
CA THR A 323 -16.28 1.00 3.59
C THR A 323 -17.63 1.72 3.54
N LYS A 324 -17.91 2.43 2.46
CA LYS A 324 -19.15 3.20 2.26
C LYS A 324 -19.79 2.87 0.92
N MET A 325 -21.14 2.91 0.89
CA MET A 325 -21.88 2.84 -0.35
C MET A 325 -22.08 4.25 -0.93
N LYS A 326 -21.73 4.43 -2.22
CA LYS A 326 -22.07 5.61 -3.02
C LYS A 326 -23.19 5.19 -3.98
N VAL A 327 -24.42 5.58 -3.65
CA VAL A 327 -25.60 5.26 -4.46
C VAL A 327 -25.59 6.09 -5.73
N ARG A 328 -25.87 5.43 -6.87
CA ARG A 328 -26.05 6.01 -8.19
C ARG A 328 -27.23 5.36 -8.90
N SER A 329 -27.41 5.65 -10.19
CA SER A 329 -28.56 5.19 -10.97
C SER A 329 -28.74 3.67 -11.07
N SER A 330 -27.71 2.88 -10.82
CA SER A 330 -27.76 1.42 -10.98
C SER A 330 -28.40 0.64 -9.82
N LEU A 331 -28.87 1.33 -8.74
CA LEU A 331 -29.54 0.72 -7.58
C LEU A 331 -30.91 1.36 -7.31
#